data_c05f17976caecba3f9fc35a97ca26e9e
#
_entry.id   c05f17976caecba3f9fc35a97ca26e9e
#
_cell.length_a   1.000
_cell.length_b   1.000
_cell.length_c   1.000
_cell.angle_alpha   90.00
_cell.angle_beta   90.00
_cell.angle_gamma   90.00
#
_symmetry.space_group_name_H-M   'P 1'
#
loop_
_entity.id
_entity.type
_entity.pdbx_description
1 polymer ?
#
loop_
_entity_poly.entity_id
_entity_poly.type
_entity_poly.pdbx_seq_one_letter_code
_entity_poly.pdbx_strand_id
1 'polypeptide(L)'
;MSGIFRAGDRVLLVDNRKRRHLITLAGGGEFHTHAGIVRHDDLIGKPEGLTVRTTRGARLTAVRPTLAEYVLEMPRGAQVIYPKDIGPILILADVFPGARILESGVGSGALTTALLRAIGPTGSVTGYEIRDDFAQRALRNVHGFLGDDVPLDVQVRDVYEGIDARDLDRVVLDLPEPWRVVKHATEAMRPGGILLAYLPTILQVGRLREEIAAAPFGMVDTLEVLQRGWHVEGQSIRPDHRMVAHTGFLTVARLLTPE
;
A
#
# COMPACT_ATOMS: atom_id res chain seq x y z
N MET A 1 15.01 -12.44 -9.17
CA MET A 1 14.21 -13.52 -8.54
C MET A 1 14.18 -14.70 -9.50
N SER A 2 14.42 -15.93 -9.04
CA SER A 2 14.27 -17.11 -9.92
C SER A 2 12.78 -17.27 -10.25
N GLY A 3 12.42 -17.47 -11.53
CA GLY A 3 11.02 -17.68 -11.94
C GLY A 3 10.41 -19.03 -11.47
N ILE A 4 11.00 -19.69 -10.45
CA ILE A 4 10.55 -20.97 -9.92
C ILE A 4 9.96 -20.77 -8.53
N PHE A 5 8.79 -21.32 -8.28
CA PHE A 5 8.10 -21.25 -6.99
C PHE A 5 8.81 -22.08 -5.91
N ARG A 6 8.81 -21.56 -4.69
CA ARG A 6 9.36 -22.21 -3.49
C ARG A 6 8.34 -22.21 -2.36
N ALA A 7 8.52 -23.08 -1.40
CA ALA A 7 7.78 -22.99 -0.13
C ALA A 7 8.03 -21.61 0.52
N GLY A 8 6.98 -20.99 1.06
CA GLY A 8 6.98 -19.62 1.57
C GLY A 8 6.58 -18.54 0.54
N ASP A 9 6.65 -18.82 -0.77
CA ASP A 9 6.26 -17.84 -1.78
C ASP A 9 4.76 -17.49 -1.69
N ARG A 10 4.45 -16.20 -1.86
CA ARG A 10 3.09 -15.72 -2.12
C ARG A 10 2.75 -15.96 -3.58
N VAL A 11 1.65 -16.65 -3.82
CA VAL A 11 1.17 -16.99 -5.16
C VAL A 11 -0.28 -16.55 -5.33
N LEU A 12 -0.54 -15.91 -6.45
CA LEU A 12 -1.88 -15.56 -6.90
C LEU A 12 -2.37 -16.64 -7.86
N LEU A 13 -3.43 -17.34 -7.49
CA LEU A 13 -4.13 -18.29 -8.35
C LEU A 13 -5.29 -17.56 -9.02
N VAL A 14 -5.29 -17.53 -10.36
CA VAL A 14 -6.30 -16.81 -11.14
C VAL A 14 -7.09 -17.82 -11.98
N ASP A 15 -8.41 -17.84 -11.85
CA ASP A 15 -9.28 -18.70 -12.65
C ASP A 15 -9.72 -18.05 -13.98
N ASN A 16 -10.40 -18.83 -14.82
CA ASN A 16 -10.91 -18.38 -16.12
C ASN A 16 -11.94 -17.24 -16.03
N ARG A 17 -12.52 -17.00 -14.84
CA ARG A 17 -13.46 -15.90 -14.57
C ARG A 17 -12.75 -14.70 -13.94
N LYS A 18 -11.41 -14.69 -13.95
CA LYS A 18 -10.54 -13.68 -13.37
C LYS A 18 -10.69 -13.54 -11.83
N ARG A 19 -11.25 -14.54 -11.15
CA ARG A 19 -11.25 -14.57 -9.68
C ARG A 19 -9.85 -14.88 -9.20
N ARG A 20 -9.43 -14.17 -8.17
CA ARG A 20 -8.07 -14.18 -7.62
C ARG A 20 -8.08 -14.81 -6.24
N HIS A 21 -7.06 -15.57 -5.95
CA HIS A 21 -6.88 -16.20 -4.65
C HIS A 21 -5.41 -16.10 -4.28
N LEU A 22 -5.10 -15.33 -3.24
CA LEU A 22 -3.75 -15.20 -2.71
C LEU A 22 -3.50 -16.30 -1.70
N ILE A 23 -2.48 -17.11 -1.95
CA ILE A 23 -2.04 -18.19 -1.06
C ILE A 23 -0.57 -18.06 -0.72
N THR A 24 -0.15 -18.72 0.37
CA THR A 24 1.26 -18.94 0.68
C THR A 24 1.57 -20.41 0.47
N LEU A 25 2.57 -20.73 -0.33
CA LEU A 25 2.94 -22.11 -0.59
C LEU A 25 3.59 -22.74 0.66
N ALA A 26 3.17 -23.96 0.98
CA ALA A 26 3.75 -24.77 2.04
C ALA A 26 3.86 -26.21 1.55
N GLY A 27 4.95 -26.90 1.85
CA GLY A 27 5.10 -28.33 1.50
C GLY A 27 3.96 -29.15 2.11
N GLY A 28 3.33 -30.01 1.32
CA GLY A 28 2.16 -30.81 1.70
C GLY A 28 0.87 -29.99 1.87
N GLY A 29 0.88 -28.67 1.62
CA GLY A 29 -0.30 -27.82 1.73
C GLY A 29 -1.30 -28.01 0.60
N GLU A 30 -2.53 -27.55 0.82
CA GLU A 30 -3.63 -27.63 -0.15
C GLU A 30 -4.43 -26.33 -0.19
N PHE A 31 -4.81 -25.90 -1.39
CA PHE A 31 -5.76 -24.82 -1.60
C PHE A 31 -7.11 -25.39 -2.05
N HIS A 32 -8.15 -25.15 -1.25
CA HIS A 32 -9.49 -25.66 -1.48
C HIS A 32 -10.39 -24.63 -2.15
N THR A 33 -11.06 -25.04 -3.23
CA THR A 33 -12.08 -24.24 -3.93
C THR A 33 -13.34 -25.07 -4.12
N HIS A 34 -14.46 -24.40 -4.46
CA HIS A 34 -15.67 -25.10 -4.90
C HIS A 34 -15.46 -25.97 -6.17
N ALA A 35 -14.40 -25.65 -6.95
CA ALA A 35 -14.01 -26.36 -8.17
C ALA A 35 -12.93 -27.43 -7.93
N GLY A 36 -12.68 -27.83 -6.69
CA GLY A 36 -11.70 -28.85 -6.31
C GLY A 36 -10.48 -28.27 -5.59
N ILE A 37 -9.47 -29.10 -5.45
CA ILE A 37 -8.26 -28.85 -4.67
C ILE A 37 -7.05 -28.66 -5.59
N VAL A 38 -6.16 -27.73 -5.26
CA VAL A 38 -4.80 -27.61 -5.81
C VAL A 38 -3.82 -27.94 -4.69
N ARG A 39 -2.91 -28.89 -4.90
CA ARG A 39 -1.84 -29.16 -3.96
C ARG A 39 -0.71 -28.16 -4.17
N HIS A 40 -0.15 -27.65 -3.08
CA HIS A 40 0.98 -26.70 -3.18
C HIS A 40 2.22 -27.36 -3.80
N ASP A 41 2.38 -28.66 -3.62
CA ASP A 41 3.48 -29.44 -4.22
C ASP A 41 3.39 -29.52 -5.76
N ASP A 42 2.21 -29.31 -6.35
CA ASP A 42 2.05 -29.19 -7.80
C ASP A 42 2.62 -27.87 -8.34
N LEU A 43 2.87 -26.90 -7.47
CA LEU A 43 3.42 -25.57 -7.78
C LEU A 43 4.89 -25.44 -7.38
N ILE A 44 5.27 -25.97 -6.21
CA ILE A 44 6.64 -25.89 -5.69
C ILE A 44 7.60 -26.57 -6.67
N GLY A 45 8.70 -25.87 -7.02
CA GLY A 45 9.68 -26.33 -8.01
C GLY A 45 9.26 -26.10 -9.46
N LYS A 46 8.10 -25.50 -9.72
CA LYS A 46 7.61 -25.21 -11.07
C LYS A 46 7.81 -23.73 -11.43
N PRO A 47 7.87 -23.42 -12.74
CA PRO A 47 8.00 -22.03 -13.19
C PRO A 47 6.72 -21.23 -12.95
N GLU A 48 6.88 -19.94 -12.69
CA GLU A 48 5.80 -18.96 -12.65
C GLU A 48 5.07 -18.87 -14.00
N GLY A 49 3.77 -18.55 -13.97
CA GLY A 49 2.94 -18.48 -15.17
C GLY A 49 2.33 -19.82 -15.59
N LEU A 50 2.61 -20.91 -14.86
CA LEU A 50 2.03 -22.20 -15.21
C LEU A 50 0.52 -22.25 -14.95
N THR A 51 -0.16 -23.12 -15.69
CA THR A 51 -1.55 -23.50 -15.43
C THR A 51 -1.60 -24.83 -14.70
N VAL A 52 -2.18 -24.84 -13.50
CA VAL A 52 -2.50 -26.04 -12.74
C VAL A 52 -3.97 -26.41 -12.88
N ARG A 53 -4.30 -27.67 -12.62
CA ARG A 53 -5.67 -28.16 -12.59
C ARG A 53 -6.04 -28.58 -11.18
N THR A 54 -7.23 -28.20 -10.78
CA THR A 54 -7.82 -28.73 -9.53
C THR A 54 -8.17 -30.21 -9.70
N THR A 55 -8.42 -30.91 -8.60
CA THR A 55 -8.88 -32.31 -8.59
C THR A 55 -10.17 -32.55 -9.40
N ARG A 56 -10.94 -31.48 -9.69
CA ARG A 56 -12.16 -31.53 -10.53
C ARG A 56 -11.94 -30.93 -11.94
N GLY A 57 -10.68 -30.73 -12.34
CA GLY A 57 -10.30 -30.31 -13.69
C GLY A 57 -10.37 -28.81 -13.98
N ALA A 58 -10.75 -27.96 -13.03
CA ALA A 58 -10.73 -26.51 -13.21
C ALA A 58 -9.29 -26.01 -13.37
N ARG A 59 -9.12 -25.02 -14.25
CA ARG A 59 -7.79 -24.44 -14.58
C ARG A 59 -7.56 -23.18 -13.77
N LEU A 60 -6.37 -23.07 -13.18
CA LEU A 60 -5.87 -21.90 -12.47
C LEU A 60 -4.49 -21.53 -12.99
N THR A 61 -4.27 -20.29 -13.31
CA THR A 61 -2.93 -19.76 -13.62
C THR A 61 -2.28 -19.30 -12.33
N ALA A 62 -1.05 -19.74 -12.08
CA ALA A 62 -0.28 -19.39 -10.88
C ALA A 62 0.82 -18.38 -11.23
N VAL A 63 0.78 -17.21 -10.58
CA VAL A 63 1.78 -16.13 -10.76
C VAL A 63 2.16 -15.56 -9.38
N ARG A 64 3.33 -14.92 -9.28
CA ARG A 64 3.59 -14.05 -8.15
C ARG A 64 2.74 -12.79 -8.26
N PRO A 65 2.11 -12.31 -7.17
CA PRO A 65 1.31 -11.10 -7.22
C PRO A 65 2.20 -9.90 -7.51
N THR A 66 1.73 -9.02 -8.38
CA THR A 66 2.23 -7.64 -8.44
C THR A 66 1.87 -6.91 -7.15
N LEU A 67 2.51 -5.76 -6.87
CA LEU A 67 2.14 -4.95 -5.70
C LEU A 67 0.66 -4.56 -5.72
N ALA A 68 0.13 -4.17 -6.89
CA ALA A 68 -1.27 -3.79 -7.02
C ALA A 68 -2.22 -4.96 -6.70
N GLU A 69 -1.92 -6.15 -7.19
CA GLU A 69 -2.70 -7.36 -6.90
C GLU A 69 -2.58 -7.75 -5.43
N TYR A 70 -1.37 -7.66 -4.86
CA TYR A 70 -1.16 -7.94 -3.45
C TYR A 70 -1.98 -7.05 -2.54
N VAL A 71 -1.95 -5.72 -2.76
CA VAL A 71 -2.73 -4.74 -1.99
C VAL A 71 -4.23 -5.03 -2.03
N LEU A 72 -4.74 -5.53 -3.16
CA LEU A 72 -6.16 -5.84 -3.31
C LEU A 72 -6.57 -7.16 -2.64
N GLU A 73 -5.67 -8.14 -2.55
CA GLU A 73 -5.95 -9.51 -2.10
C GLU A 73 -5.36 -9.85 -0.71
N MET A 74 -4.47 -9.00 -0.16
CA MET A 74 -3.83 -9.28 1.13
C MET A 74 -4.83 -9.30 2.29
N PRO A 75 -4.53 -10.03 3.38
CA PRO A 75 -5.37 -10.01 4.58
C PRO A 75 -5.48 -8.60 5.17
N ARG A 76 -6.70 -8.10 5.33
CA ARG A 76 -6.95 -6.75 5.82
C ARG A 76 -8.04 -6.72 6.88
N GLY A 77 -7.94 -5.77 7.81
CA GLY A 77 -8.91 -5.53 8.87
C GLY A 77 -9.65 -4.20 8.71
N ALA A 78 -9.15 -3.34 7.81
CA ALA A 78 -9.73 -2.04 7.49
C ALA A 78 -9.67 -1.79 5.98
N GLN A 79 -10.27 -0.70 5.56
CA GLN A 79 -10.09 -0.17 4.20
C GLN A 79 -8.61 0.14 3.96
N VAL A 80 -8.13 -0.17 2.76
CA VAL A 80 -6.76 0.15 2.34
C VAL A 80 -6.79 1.23 1.27
N ILE A 81 -5.72 2.01 1.17
CA ILE A 81 -5.51 2.92 0.04
C ILE A 81 -5.39 2.07 -1.23
N TYR A 82 -6.17 2.38 -2.25
CA TYR A 82 -6.18 1.62 -3.49
C TYR A 82 -4.92 1.87 -4.32
N PRO A 83 -4.50 0.89 -5.15
CA PRO A 83 -3.33 1.06 -6.04
C PRO A 83 -3.39 2.31 -6.93
N LYS A 84 -4.60 2.74 -7.34
CA LYS A 84 -4.78 3.97 -8.13
C LYS A 84 -4.34 5.24 -7.40
N ASP A 85 -4.40 5.23 -6.06
CA ASP A 85 -3.98 6.35 -5.20
C ASP A 85 -2.55 6.17 -4.70
N ILE A 86 -2.10 4.94 -4.46
CA ILE A 86 -0.71 4.64 -4.02
C ILE A 86 0.31 5.16 -5.04
N GLY A 87 0.08 4.95 -6.35
CA GLY A 87 0.99 5.46 -7.40
C GLY A 87 1.17 6.98 -7.33
N PRO A 88 0.08 7.76 -7.39
CA PRO A 88 0.13 9.21 -7.18
C PRO A 88 0.75 9.63 -5.86
N ILE A 89 0.49 8.94 -4.73
CA ILE A 89 1.13 9.23 -3.44
C ILE A 89 2.65 9.16 -3.56
N LEU A 90 3.19 8.10 -4.15
CA LEU A 90 4.64 7.94 -4.32
C LEU A 90 5.25 9.08 -5.15
N ILE A 91 4.57 9.50 -6.21
CA ILE A 91 5.04 10.55 -7.11
C ILE A 91 4.89 11.94 -6.50
N LEU A 92 3.73 12.26 -5.91
CA LEU A 92 3.47 13.57 -5.32
C LEU A 92 4.27 13.83 -4.04
N ALA A 93 4.48 12.79 -3.23
CA ALA A 93 5.41 12.87 -2.10
C ALA A 93 6.88 12.79 -2.55
N ASP A 94 7.15 12.61 -3.85
CA ASP A 94 8.52 12.45 -4.38
C ASP A 94 9.31 11.44 -3.53
N VAL A 95 8.78 10.23 -3.40
CA VAL A 95 9.43 9.15 -2.67
C VAL A 95 10.60 8.62 -3.49
N PHE A 96 11.81 8.71 -2.93
CA PHE A 96 13.06 8.38 -3.63
C PHE A 96 13.89 7.35 -2.87
N PRO A 97 14.81 6.62 -3.54
CA PRO A 97 15.71 5.69 -2.88
C PRO A 97 16.55 6.36 -1.80
N GLY A 98 16.50 5.81 -0.58
CA GLY A 98 17.21 6.38 0.57
C GLY A 98 16.39 7.35 1.42
N ALA A 99 15.14 7.68 1.06
CA ALA A 99 14.29 8.59 1.82
C ALA A 99 13.98 8.07 3.23
N ARG A 100 13.91 9.00 4.19
CA ARG A 100 13.43 8.75 5.57
C ARG A 100 11.99 9.21 5.67
N ILE A 101 11.09 8.26 5.90
CA ILE A 101 9.64 8.48 5.85
C ILE A 101 9.00 8.15 7.19
N LEU A 102 8.11 9.02 7.65
CA LEU A 102 7.09 8.69 8.64
C LEU A 102 5.78 8.41 7.91
N GLU A 103 5.19 7.26 8.15
CA GLU A 103 3.81 6.91 7.81
C GLU A 103 2.98 6.84 9.09
N SER A 104 1.82 7.48 9.13
CA SER A 104 0.88 7.28 10.24
C SER A 104 -0.51 6.94 9.73
N GLY A 105 -1.11 5.95 10.40
CA GLY A 105 -2.25 5.20 9.91
C GLY A 105 -1.81 4.01 9.05
N VAL A 106 -0.86 3.20 9.57
CA VAL A 106 -0.25 2.05 8.86
C VAL A 106 -1.31 1.03 8.42
N GLY A 107 -2.33 0.82 9.26
CA GLY A 107 -3.46 -0.05 8.97
C GLY A 107 -3.04 -1.48 8.64
N SER A 108 -3.28 -1.92 7.40
CA SER A 108 -2.90 -3.27 6.95
C SER A 108 -1.54 -3.33 6.26
N GLY A 109 -0.80 -2.21 6.16
CA GLY A 109 0.54 -2.14 5.56
C GLY A 109 0.56 -2.04 4.03
N ALA A 110 -0.54 -1.62 3.41
CA ALA A 110 -0.62 -1.50 1.95
C ALA A 110 0.29 -0.40 1.41
N LEU A 111 0.15 0.82 1.95
CA LEU A 111 0.99 1.95 1.59
C LEU A 111 2.43 1.72 2.07
N THR A 112 2.62 1.22 3.29
CA THR A 112 3.93 0.84 3.85
C THR A 112 4.73 -0.04 2.89
N THR A 113 4.09 -1.07 2.31
CA THR A 113 4.74 -1.96 1.34
C THR A 113 5.20 -1.22 0.10
N ALA A 114 4.41 -0.26 -0.38
CA ALA A 114 4.75 0.56 -1.54
C ALA A 114 5.90 1.53 -1.24
N LEU A 115 5.86 2.19 -0.08
CA LEU A 115 6.91 3.09 0.39
C LEU A 115 8.25 2.35 0.50
N LEU A 116 8.28 1.19 1.17
CA LEU A 116 9.48 0.37 1.32
C LEU A 116 10.10 -0.05 -0.01
N ARG A 117 9.27 -0.44 -0.98
CA ARG A 117 9.76 -0.75 -2.33
C ARG A 117 10.39 0.45 -3.04
N ALA A 118 9.83 1.64 -2.82
CA ALA A 118 10.30 2.85 -3.48
C ALA A 118 11.60 3.39 -2.86
N ILE A 119 11.72 3.35 -1.52
CA ILE A 119 12.94 3.84 -0.83
C ILE A 119 14.13 2.89 -0.93
N GLY A 120 13.88 1.60 -1.18
CA GLY A 120 14.93 0.59 -1.23
C GLY A 120 15.62 0.35 0.14
N PRO A 121 16.74 -0.39 0.16
CA PRO A 121 17.38 -0.83 1.40
C PRO A 121 18.13 0.27 2.16
N THR A 122 18.37 1.43 1.54
CA THR A 122 19.12 2.55 2.14
C THR A 122 18.23 3.61 2.78
N GLY A 123 16.91 3.55 2.55
CA GLY A 123 15.93 4.42 3.20
C GLY A 123 15.43 3.83 4.51
N SER A 124 14.43 4.48 5.10
CA SER A 124 13.72 3.96 6.28
C SER A 124 12.26 4.40 6.30
N VAL A 125 11.37 3.52 6.77
CA VAL A 125 10.00 3.84 7.09
C VAL A 125 9.78 3.64 8.58
N THR A 126 9.40 4.71 9.28
CA THR A 126 8.84 4.64 10.63
C THR A 126 7.33 4.69 10.52
N GLY A 127 6.66 3.65 10.96
CA GLY A 127 5.20 3.53 10.93
C GLY A 127 4.59 3.77 12.30
N TYR A 128 3.64 4.70 12.44
CA TYR A 128 2.86 4.88 13.67
C TYR A 128 1.44 4.34 13.46
N GLU A 129 1.05 3.44 14.34
CA GLU A 129 -0.28 2.83 14.38
C GLU A 129 -0.76 2.74 15.82
N ILE A 130 -1.97 3.27 16.10
CA ILE A 130 -2.49 3.28 17.48
C ILE A 130 -2.98 1.90 17.95
N ARG A 131 -3.31 1.03 17.01
CA ARG A 131 -3.85 -0.30 17.29
C ARG A 131 -2.79 -1.38 17.11
N ASP A 132 -2.46 -2.09 18.18
CA ASP A 132 -1.47 -3.17 18.13
C ASP A 132 -1.85 -4.30 17.16
N ASP A 133 -3.14 -4.69 17.10
CA ASP A 133 -3.61 -5.73 16.16
C ASP A 133 -3.41 -5.37 14.68
N PHE A 134 -3.50 -4.06 14.34
CA PHE A 134 -3.19 -3.55 13.01
C PHE A 134 -1.69 -3.48 12.76
N ALA A 135 -0.90 -3.00 13.73
CA ALA A 135 0.55 -2.96 13.64
C ALA A 135 1.13 -4.37 13.36
N GLN A 136 0.69 -5.37 14.13
CA GLN A 136 1.08 -6.76 13.94
C GLN A 136 0.63 -7.33 12.58
N ARG A 137 -0.54 -6.94 12.11
CA ARG A 137 -1.03 -7.34 10.77
C ARG A 137 -0.21 -6.72 9.66
N ALA A 138 0.09 -5.43 9.77
CA ALA A 138 0.93 -4.72 8.82
C ALA A 138 2.31 -5.39 8.69
N LEU A 139 2.97 -5.69 9.80
CA LEU A 139 4.25 -6.40 9.82
C LEU A 139 4.16 -7.75 9.10
N ARG A 140 3.15 -8.59 9.43
CA ARG A 140 2.95 -9.87 8.73
C ARG A 140 2.71 -9.71 7.23
N ASN A 141 1.96 -8.69 6.82
CA ASN A 141 1.69 -8.44 5.41
C ASN A 141 2.94 -7.95 4.69
N VAL A 142 3.65 -6.98 5.25
CA VAL A 142 4.88 -6.42 4.68
C VAL A 142 5.93 -7.52 4.54
N HIS A 143 6.25 -8.23 5.62
CA HIS A 143 7.25 -9.31 5.62
C HIS A 143 6.83 -10.45 4.70
N GLY A 144 5.53 -10.78 4.65
CA GLY A 144 5.02 -11.82 3.75
C GLY A 144 5.16 -11.48 2.26
N PHE A 145 5.37 -10.22 1.89
CA PHE A 145 5.54 -9.79 0.50
C PHE A 145 6.96 -9.36 0.15
N LEU A 146 7.65 -8.68 1.07
CA LEU A 146 9.01 -8.13 0.85
C LEU A 146 10.12 -8.97 1.49
N GLY A 147 9.78 -9.88 2.42
CA GLY A 147 10.74 -10.56 3.29
C GLY A 147 10.96 -9.80 4.60
N ASP A 148 11.73 -10.41 5.51
CA ASP A 148 11.93 -9.87 6.86
C ASP A 148 13.01 -8.78 6.91
N ASP A 149 13.91 -8.74 5.94
CA ASP A 149 15.03 -7.78 5.85
C ASP A 149 14.58 -6.51 5.11
N VAL A 150 13.73 -5.71 5.78
CA VAL A 150 13.24 -4.42 5.27
C VAL A 150 13.45 -3.31 6.30
N PRO A 151 13.80 -2.08 5.88
CA PRO A 151 14.06 -0.96 6.78
C PRO A 151 12.75 -0.35 7.33
N LEU A 152 12.01 -1.14 8.11
CA LEU A 152 10.71 -0.80 8.69
C LEU A 152 10.75 -0.88 10.21
N ASP A 153 10.30 0.18 10.87
CA ASP A 153 10.02 0.23 12.30
C ASP A 153 8.55 0.63 12.54
N VAL A 154 7.71 -0.31 12.96
CA VAL A 154 6.30 -0.04 13.29
C VAL A 154 6.15 0.08 14.80
N GLN A 155 5.71 1.25 15.24
CA GLN A 155 5.50 1.58 16.64
C GLN A 155 4.00 1.70 16.94
N VAL A 156 3.57 1.06 18.05
CA VAL A 156 2.21 1.26 18.57
C VAL A 156 2.19 2.60 19.30
N ARG A 157 1.72 3.64 18.59
CA ARG A 157 1.83 5.02 19.06
C ARG A 157 0.74 5.92 18.47
N ASP A 158 0.27 6.86 19.27
CA ASP A 158 -0.59 7.96 18.82
C ASP A 158 0.27 9.12 18.27
N VAL A 159 0.20 9.37 16.97
CA VAL A 159 0.90 10.48 16.31
C VAL A 159 0.42 11.86 16.76
N TYR A 160 -0.79 11.95 17.30
CA TYR A 160 -1.34 13.20 17.85
C TYR A 160 -0.64 13.66 19.12
N GLU A 161 0.10 12.77 19.80
CA GLU A 161 0.94 13.11 20.96
C GLU A 161 2.33 13.61 20.53
N GLY A 162 2.74 13.41 19.28
CA GLY A 162 4.01 13.90 18.75
C GLY A 162 4.71 12.92 17.81
N ILE A 163 5.78 13.42 17.19
CA ILE A 163 6.68 12.66 16.33
C ILE A 163 8.08 12.72 16.92
N ASP A 164 8.65 11.55 17.30
CA ASP A 164 10.02 11.48 17.85
C ASP A 164 11.10 11.43 16.76
N ALA A 165 10.75 10.85 15.60
CA ALA A 165 11.66 10.83 14.46
C ALA A 165 12.03 12.26 14.02
N ARG A 166 13.24 12.45 13.53
CA ARG A 166 13.77 13.76 13.08
C ARG A 166 14.40 13.65 11.70
N ASP A 167 14.58 14.80 11.09
CA ASP A 167 15.16 14.93 9.75
C ASP A 167 14.43 14.09 8.70
N LEU A 168 13.10 14.03 8.82
CA LEU A 168 12.26 13.29 7.89
C LEU A 168 12.20 13.97 6.53
N ASP A 169 12.40 13.19 5.48
CA ASP A 169 12.18 13.65 4.11
C ASP A 169 10.69 13.78 3.81
N ARG A 170 9.89 12.83 4.31
CA ARG A 170 8.45 12.73 4.00
C ARG A 170 7.66 12.36 5.25
N VAL A 171 6.49 12.96 5.36
CA VAL A 171 5.44 12.55 6.32
C VAL A 171 4.19 12.23 5.52
N VAL A 172 3.69 11.01 5.62
CA VAL A 172 2.50 10.53 4.90
C VAL A 172 1.43 10.09 5.90
N LEU A 173 0.25 10.69 5.80
CA LEU A 173 -0.82 10.55 6.79
C LEU A 173 -2.08 9.96 6.16
N ASP A 174 -2.55 8.82 6.69
CA ASP A 174 -3.87 8.25 6.44
C ASP A 174 -4.66 8.23 7.76
N LEU A 175 -5.12 9.40 8.16
CA LEU A 175 -5.70 9.66 9.48
C LEU A 175 -7.02 10.42 9.38
N PRO A 176 -7.93 10.25 10.36
CA PRO A 176 -9.18 11.01 10.39
C PRO A 176 -8.97 12.51 10.63
N GLU A 177 -7.92 12.92 11.35
CA GLU A 177 -7.65 14.32 11.75
C GLU A 177 -6.20 14.75 11.50
N PRO A 178 -5.66 14.69 10.26
CA PRO A 178 -4.25 14.96 9.99
C PRO A 178 -3.84 16.42 10.29
N TRP A 179 -4.78 17.35 10.39
CA TRP A 179 -4.50 18.75 10.82
C TRP A 179 -3.85 18.83 12.20
N ARG A 180 -4.15 17.90 13.12
CA ARG A 180 -3.52 17.83 14.45
C ARG A 180 -2.03 17.47 14.40
N VAL A 181 -1.58 16.90 13.28
CA VAL A 181 -0.18 16.46 13.10
C VAL A 181 0.69 17.54 12.46
N VAL A 182 0.11 18.58 11.85
CA VAL A 182 0.85 19.62 11.10
C VAL A 182 1.99 20.22 11.91
N LYS A 183 1.74 20.61 13.16
CA LYS A 183 2.77 21.16 14.06
C LYS A 183 3.90 20.15 14.31
N HIS A 184 3.56 18.92 14.62
CA HIS A 184 4.55 17.87 14.88
C HIS A 184 5.39 17.54 13.63
N ALA A 185 4.75 17.55 12.45
CA ALA A 185 5.43 17.40 11.18
C ALA A 185 6.43 18.53 10.91
N THR A 186 6.06 19.78 11.23
CA THR A 186 6.98 20.94 11.12
C THR A 186 8.26 20.75 11.93
N GLU A 187 8.17 20.17 13.13
CA GLU A 187 9.31 19.95 14.03
C GLU A 187 10.15 18.70 13.65
N ALA A 188 9.52 17.73 12.97
CA ALA A 188 10.14 16.45 12.65
C ALA A 188 10.80 16.40 11.26
N MET A 189 10.34 17.23 10.34
CA MET A 189 10.76 17.23 8.95
C MET A 189 11.95 18.15 8.74
N ARG A 190 12.79 17.80 7.76
CA ARG A 190 13.82 18.73 7.25
C ARG A 190 13.20 19.81 6.35
N PRO A 191 13.80 21.00 6.22
CA PRO A 191 13.37 21.98 5.23
C PRO A 191 13.32 21.39 3.83
N GLY A 192 12.28 21.73 3.05
CA GLY A 192 12.00 21.16 1.74
C GLY A 192 11.33 19.78 1.76
N GLY A 193 11.13 19.19 2.95
CA GLY A 193 10.39 17.94 3.11
C GLY A 193 8.94 18.06 2.68
N ILE A 194 8.31 16.93 2.34
CA ILE A 194 6.92 16.90 1.86
C ILE A 194 6.01 16.22 2.88
N LEU A 195 4.95 16.93 3.27
CA LEU A 195 3.78 16.40 3.97
C LEU A 195 2.73 16.03 2.94
N LEU A 196 2.22 14.79 2.98
CA LEU A 196 1.10 14.33 2.18
C LEU A 196 0.05 13.70 3.09
N ALA A 197 -1.22 14.08 2.91
CA ALA A 197 -2.35 13.46 3.61
C ALA A 197 -3.36 12.89 2.60
N TYR A 198 -3.85 11.69 2.91
CA TYR A 198 -4.97 11.04 2.24
C TYR A 198 -6.23 11.22 3.08
N LEU A 199 -7.28 11.82 2.50
CA LEU A 199 -8.49 12.21 3.23
C LEU A 199 -9.75 11.80 2.48
N PRO A 200 -10.74 11.21 3.17
CA PRO A 200 -11.96 10.73 2.52
C PRO A 200 -12.94 11.85 2.13
N THR A 201 -12.86 13.05 2.72
CA THR A 201 -13.85 14.10 2.49
C THR A 201 -13.23 15.46 2.22
N ILE A 202 -13.87 16.25 1.37
CA ILE A 202 -13.42 17.61 1.05
C ILE A 202 -13.50 18.57 2.26
N LEU A 203 -14.37 18.31 3.22
CA LEU A 203 -14.43 19.12 4.46
C LEU A 203 -13.20 18.91 5.32
N GLN A 204 -12.69 17.67 5.41
CA GLN A 204 -11.43 17.39 6.11
C GLN A 204 -10.24 18.02 5.38
N VAL A 205 -10.27 18.05 4.05
CA VAL A 205 -9.24 18.75 3.24
C VAL A 205 -9.26 20.25 3.60
N GLY A 206 -10.44 20.89 3.65
CA GLY A 206 -10.56 22.29 4.04
C GLY A 206 -9.89 22.58 5.38
N ARG A 207 -10.21 21.77 6.39
CA ARG A 207 -9.62 21.91 7.74
C ARG A 207 -8.11 21.70 7.77
N LEU A 208 -7.61 20.68 7.05
CA LEU A 208 -6.16 20.47 6.93
C LEU A 208 -5.47 21.67 6.28
N ARG A 209 -6.05 22.24 5.22
CA ARG A 209 -5.48 23.39 4.53
C ARG A 209 -5.44 24.66 5.39
N GLU A 210 -6.40 24.85 6.30
CA GLU A 210 -6.38 25.95 7.29
C GLU A 210 -5.16 25.81 8.22
N GLU A 211 -4.91 24.63 8.77
CA GLU A 211 -3.76 24.39 9.64
C GLU A 211 -2.41 24.48 8.89
N ILE A 212 -2.35 23.97 7.65
CA ILE A 212 -1.17 24.10 6.80
C ILE A 212 -0.86 25.59 6.53
N ALA A 213 -1.88 26.41 6.29
CA ALA A 213 -1.69 27.84 6.03
C ALA A 213 -1.20 28.62 7.26
N ALA A 214 -1.44 28.11 8.47
CA ALA A 214 -0.94 28.69 9.74
C ALA A 214 0.48 28.21 10.11
N ALA A 215 1.05 27.27 9.35
CA ALA A 215 2.36 26.69 9.58
C ALA A 215 3.32 27.06 8.43
N PRO A 216 4.64 26.83 8.57
CA PRO A 216 5.61 27.17 7.53
C PRO A 216 5.62 26.19 6.35
N PHE A 217 4.44 25.87 5.85
CA PHE A 217 4.26 25.06 4.64
C PHE A 217 3.80 25.93 3.47
N GLY A 218 4.24 25.57 2.28
CA GLY A 218 3.81 26.20 1.03
C GLY A 218 3.66 25.18 -0.11
N MET A 219 3.42 25.69 -1.31
CA MET A 219 3.22 24.86 -2.52
C MET A 219 2.13 23.81 -2.29
N VAL A 220 1.02 24.24 -1.68
CA VAL A 220 -0.04 23.33 -1.26
C VAL A 220 -0.97 23.01 -2.42
N ASP A 221 -1.05 21.74 -2.78
CA ASP A 221 -1.95 21.23 -3.81
C ASP A 221 -2.90 20.16 -3.24
N THR A 222 -4.07 20.04 -3.85
CA THR A 222 -5.06 19.01 -3.49
C THR A 222 -5.69 18.45 -4.76
N LEU A 223 -5.71 17.13 -4.87
CA LEU A 223 -6.29 16.45 -6.02
C LEU A 223 -7.04 15.17 -5.63
N GLU A 224 -7.86 14.71 -6.53
CA GLU A 224 -8.55 13.43 -6.50
C GLU A 224 -8.16 12.63 -7.72
N VAL A 225 -7.98 11.31 -7.57
CA VAL A 225 -7.61 10.41 -8.68
C VAL A 225 -8.81 9.59 -9.10
N LEU A 226 -9.21 9.72 -10.37
CA LEU A 226 -10.27 8.93 -10.98
C LEU A 226 -9.67 7.95 -11.98
N GLN A 227 -9.91 6.65 -11.79
CA GLN A 227 -9.43 5.61 -12.69
C GLN A 227 -10.61 4.92 -13.36
N ARG A 228 -10.66 4.96 -14.68
CA ARG A 228 -11.69 4.30 -15.48
C ARG A 228 -11.12 3.11 -16.24
N GLY A 229 -11.65 1.92 -15.96
CA GLY A 229 -11.36 0.72 -16.72
C GLY A 229 -12.10 0.68 -18.05
N TRP A 230 -11.62 -0.15 -18.96
CA TRP A 230 -12.24 -0.40 -20.27
C TRP A 230 -12.39 -1.91 -20.47
N HIS A 231 -13.57 -2.31 -20.92
CA HIS A 231 -13.79 -3.65 -21.46
C HIS A 231 -13.38 -3.65 -22.94
N VAL A 232 -12.45 -4.53 -23.29
CA VAL A 232 -11.97 -4.69 -24.67
C VAL A 232 -11.97 -6.18 -24.98
N GLU A 233 -12.97 -6.64 -25.72
CA GLU A 233 -13.11 -8.03 -26.15
C GLU A 233 -13.76 -8.11 -27.52
N GLY A 234 -13.01 -8.56 -28.54
CA GLY A 234 -13.45 -8.57 -29.94
C GLY A 234 -13.92 -7.18 -30.38
N GLN A 235 -15.16 -7.08 -30.86
CA GLN A 235 -15.78 -5.81 -31.26
C GLN A 235 -16.44 -5.05 -30.10
N SER A 236 -16.48 -5.63 -28.89
CA SER A 236 -17.05 -4.99 -27.70
C SER A 236 -15.99 -4.14 -27.00
N ILE A 237 -15.93 -2.86 -27.38
CA ILE A 237 -15.01 -1.89 -26.80
C ILE A 237 -15.84 -0.79 -26.12
N ARG A 238 -15.77 -0.71 -24.79
CA ARG A 238 -16.56 0.23 -23.98
C ARG A 238 -15.95 0.45 -22.61
N PRO A 239 -16.25 1.58 -21.94
CA PRO A 239 -15.91 1.73 -20.53
C PRO A 239 -16.53 0.61 -19.68
N ASP A 240 -15.84 0.24 -18.61
CA ASP A 240 -16.42 -0.65 -17.60
C ASP A 240 -17.71 -0.06 -17.02
N HIS A 241 -18.68 -0.92 -16.70
CA HIS A 241 -19.94 -0.49 -16.09
C HIS A 241 -19.76 0.06 -14.67
N ARG A 242 -18.74 -0.45 -13.96
CA ARG A 242 -18.44 -0.03 -12.60
C ARG A 242 -17.11 0.72 -12.59
N MET A 243 -17.10 1.86 -11.92
CA MET A 243 -15.91 2.64 -11.63
C MET A 243 -15.92 2.97 -10.13
N VAL A 244 -14.81 2.72 -9.46
CA VAL A 244 -14.57 3.30 -8.13
C VAL A 244 -14.09 4.72 -8.39
N ALA A 245 -15.02 5.68 -8.37
CA ALA A 245 -14.70 7.06 -8.67
C ALA A 245 -14.00 7.73 -7.50
N HIS A 246 -14.73 7.91 -6.39
CA HIS A 246 -14.19 8.52 -5.18
C HIS A 246 -13.61 7.46 -4.24
N THR A 247 -12.39 7.73 -3.74
CA THR A 247 -11.74 6.96 -2.68
C THR A 247 -11.18 7.87 -1.62
N GLY A 248 -10.62 9.02 -2.02
CA GLY A 248 -10.08 10.04 -1.15
C GLY A 248 -9.37 11.13 -1.94
N PHE A 249 -9.04 12.19 -1.23
CA PHE A 249 -8.27 13.34 -1.73
C PHE A 249 -6.83 13.23 -1.25
N LEU A 250 -5.90 13.62 -2.10
CA LEU A 250 -4.49 13.75 -1.79
C LEU A 250 -4.18 15.24 -1.61
N THR A 251 -3.77 15.63 -0.41
CA THR A 251 -3.28 16.99 -0.14
C THR A 251 -1.79 16.91 0.14
N VAL A 252 -1.02 17.70 -0.60
CA VAL A 252 0.43 17.75 -0.53
C VAL A 252 0.87 19.16 -0.16
N ALA A 253 1.92 19.28 0.68
CA ALA A 253 2.51 20.55 1.06
C ALA A 253 4.03 20.39 1.29
N ARG A 254 4.80 21.42 1.07
CA ARG A 254 6.25 21.43 1.27
C ARG A 254 6.63 22.31 2.46
N LEU A 255 7.45 21.79 3.36
CA LEU A 255 7.98 22.56 4.48
C LEU A 255 8.99 23.60 3.97
N LEU A 256 8.73 24.86 4.28
CA LEU A 256 9.58 25.99 3.91
C LEU A 256 10.44 26.42 5.10
N THR A 257 11.59 27.01 4.80
CA THR A 257 12.39 27.71 5.82
C THR A 257 11.74 29.06 6.08
N PRO A 258 11.41 29.43 7.33
CA PRO A 258 11.00 30.79 7.66
C PRO A 258 12.07 31.81 7.24
N GLU A 259 11.63 32.99 6.78
CA GLU A 259 12.51 34.14 6.46
C GLU A 259 13.19 34.67 7.71
#